data_e3c104d722b031e78e3ef1045e829c62
#
_entry.id   e3c104d722b031e78e3ef1045e829c62
#
_cell.length_a   1.000
_cell.length_b   1.000
_cell.length_c   1.000
_cell.angle_alpha   90.00
_cell.angle_beta   90.00
_cell.angle_gamma   90.00
#
_symmetry.space_group_name_H-M   'P 1'
#
loop_
_entity.id
_entity.type
_entity.pdbx_description
1 polymer ?
#
loop_
_entity_poly.entity_id
_entity_poly.type
_entity_poly.pdbx_seq_one_letter_code
_entity_poly.pdbx_strand_id
1 'polypeptide(L)'
;MIQPNINNIKQVTLVDSVERSIISYIKENNLDVGAVLPSEQELSVSLGVARSVLREALSRLKMLGVIETRTRKGMIIKEPSLFEPLKKIIEMNILSDKAMTEILGLRIALELGMVDDIFEHVTDRHIEELTRIVNVGAVLSDNVNEFEFHSKLYEITGNNALRSFQEIIYPMIDFIKSKFEVSFKPINRKLKEKGLIVTHSDLLTYLKFRDKEGFRRSLENHFLVYRIFMNGRS
;
A
#
# COMPACT_ATOMS: atom_id res chain seq x y z
N MET A 1 -11.83 15.03 -48.26
CA MET A 1 -10.76 14.01 -48.07
C MET A 1 -11.15 13.17 -46.86
N ILE A 2 -11.47 11.90 -47.09
CA ILE A 2 -11.83 10.96 -46.02
C ILE A 2 -10.48 10.50 -45.39
N GLN A 3 -10.24 10.84 -44.12
CA GLN A 3 -9.09 10.27 -43.40
C GLN A 3 -9.37 8.77 -43.17
N PRO A 4 -8.47 7.88 -43.58
CA PRO A 4 -8.65 6.47 -43.29
C PRO A 4 -8.57 6.25 -41.79
N ASN A 5 -9.63 5.69 -41.22
CA ASN A 5 -9.69 5.26 -39.82
C ASN A 5 -8.86 3.97 -39.69
N ILE A 6 -7.54 4.12 -39.66
CA ILE A 6 -6.61 2.99 -39.47
C ILE A 6 -6.59 2.74 -37.98
N ASN A 7 -7.29 1.69 -37.53
CA ASN A 7 -7.11 1.14 -36.17
C ASN A 7 -5.68 0.67 -36.02
N ASN A 8 -4.90 1.37 -35.20
CA ASN A 8 -3.55 0.98 -34.86
C ASN A 8 -3.59 -0.42 -34.22
N ILE A 9 -3.15 -1.43 -34.98
CA ILE A 9 -2.92 -2.76 -34.44
C ILE A 9 -1.80 -2.58 -33.40
N LYS A 10 -2.12 -2.81 -32.11
CA LYS A 10 -1.08 -2.84 -31.07
C LYS A 10 -0.09 -3.95 -31.44
N GLN A 11 1.02 -3.56 -32.03
CA GLN A 11 2.13 -4.49 -32.30
C GLN A 11 2.64 -5.00 -30.96
N VAL A 12 2.40 -6.28 -30.68
CA VAL A 12 2.97 -6.96 -29.53
C VAL A 12 4.49 -6.99 -29.78
N THR A 13 5.26 -6.35 -28.90
CA THR A 13 6.70 -6.34 -29.05
C THR A 13 7.28 -7.75 -28.79
N LEU A 14 8.46 -8.02 -29.33
CA LEU A 14 9.16 -9.29 -29.05
C LEU A 14 9.41 -9.46 -27.54
N VAL A 15 9.69 -8.38 -26.82
CA VAL A 15 9.83 -8.37 -25.35
C VAL A 15 8.54 -8.79 -24.66
N ASP A 16 7.38 -8.25 -25.08
CA ASP A 16 6.08 -8.63 -24.51
C ASP A 16 5.75 -10.11 -24.78
N SER A 17 6.17 -10.63 -25.95
CA SER A 17 5.99 -12.04 -26.30
C SER A 17 6.83 -12.95 -25.41
N VAL A 18 8.10 -12.58 -25.16
CA VAL A 18 9.01 -13.29 -24.27
C VAL A 18 8.50 -13.27 -22.83
N GLU A 19 8.02 -12.12 -22.36
CA GLU A 19 7.43 -11.98 -21.01
C GLU A 19 6.24 -12.92 -20.84
N ARG A 20 5.30 -12.95 -21.80
CA ARG A 20 4.17 -13.89 -21.78
C ARG A 20 4.60 -15.35 -21.80
N SER A 21 5.61 -15.70 -22.62
CA SER A 21 6.13 -17.06 -22.68
C SER A 21 6.72 -17.52 -21.37
N ILE A 22 7.43 -16.64 -20.63
CA ILE A 22 7.95 -16.95 -19.30
C ILE A 22 6.81 -17.14 -18.31
N ILE A 23 5.79 -16.27 -18.32
CA ILE A 23 4.61 -16.41 -17.47
C ILE A 23 3.84 -17.72 -17.78
N SER A 24 3.66 -18.05 -19.06
CA SER A 24 3.05 -19.33 -19.48
C SER A 24 3.85 -20.51 -18.97
N TYR A 25 5.17 -20.49 -19.13
CA TYR A 25 6.05 -21.54 -18.63
C TYR A 25 5.90 -21.75 -17.12
N ILE A 26 5.84 -20.68 -16.33
CA ILE A 26 5.62 -20.75 -14.88
C ILE A 26 4.28 -21.45 -14.58
N LYS A 27 3.21 -21.07 -15.27
CA LYS A 27 1.86 -21.60 -15.05
C LYS A 27 1.72 -23.06 -15.49
N GLU A 28 2.19 -23.39 -16.70
CA GLU A 28 2.07 -24.71 -17.30
C GLU A 28 2.87 -25.77 -16.53
N ASN A 29 3.99 -25.37 -15.92
CA ASN A 29 4.81 -26.27 -15.10
C ASN A 29 4.42 -26.23 -13.62
N ASN A 30 3.36 -25.50 -13.24
CA ASN A 30 2.91 -25.33 -11.85
C ASN A 30 4.06 -24.96 -10.91
N LEU A 31 4.89 -23.99 -11.32
CA LEU A 31 6.04 -23.61 -10.52
C LEU A 31 5.60 -22.72 -9.36
N ASP A 32 5.84 -23.17 -8.15
CA ASP A 32 5.51 -22.45 -6.92
C ASP A 32 6.49 -21.32 -6.60
N VAL A 33 6.10 -20.46 -5.67
CA VAL A 33 6.97 -19.43 -5.08
C VAL A 33 8.22 -20.07 -4.48
N GLY A 34 9.38 -19.57 -4.83
CA GLY A 34 10.67 -20.11 -4.45
C GLY A 34 11.26 -21.11 -5.46
N ALA A 35 10.48 -21.56 -6.46
CA ALA A 35 11.00 -22.40 -7.53
C ALA A 35 12.04 -21.63 -8.37
N VAL A 36 13.05 -22.37 -8.83
CA VAL A 36 14.16 -21.82 -9.63
C VAL A 36 13.79 -21.88 -11.10
N LEU A 37 13.91 -20.74 -11.78
CA LEU A 37 13.76 -20.66 -13.23
C LEU A 37 15.06 -21.09 -13.95
N PRO A 38 14.97 -21.56 -15.21
CA PRO A 38 16.15 -21.80 -16.03
C PRO A 38 17.00 -20.53 -16.13
N SER A 39 18.30 -20.71 -16.37
CA SER A 39 19.25 -19.60 -16.53
C SER A 39 18.91 -18.71 -17.74
N GLU A 40 19.43 -17.50 -17.76
CA GLU A 40 19.28 -16.58 -18.92
C GLU A 40 19.76 -17.24 -20.22
N GLN A 41 20.79 -18.06 -20.16
CA GLN A 41 21.31 -18.75 -21.32
C GLN A 41 20.34 -19.82 -21.82
N GLU A 42 19.83 -20.66 -20.94
CA GLU A 42 18.87 -21.71 -21.29
C GLU A 42 17.57 -21.11 -21.83
N LEU A 43 17.02 -20.08 -21.18
CA LEU A 43 15.83 -19.38 -21.65
C LEU A 43 16.04 -18.71 -23.02
N SER A 44 17.19 -18.06 -23.25
CA SER A 44 17.50 -17.43 -24.53
C SER A 44 17.56 -18.45 -25.67
N VAL A 45 18.16 -19.61 -25.43
CA VAL A 45 18.24 -20.71 -26.41
C VAL A 45 16.85 -21.30 -26.66
N SER A 46 16.10 -21.63 -25.59
CA SER A 46 14.78 -22.26 -25.70
C SER A 46 13.75 -21.36 -26.40
N LEU A 47 13.79 -20.06 -26.15
CA LEU A 47 12.89 -19.08 -26.77
C LEU A 47 13.37 -18.59 -28.16
N GLY A 48 14.60 -18.91 -28.56
CA GLY A 48 15.16 -18.47 -29.84
C GLY A 48 15.34 -16.96 -29.96
N VAL A 49 15.63 -16.26 -28.85
CA VAL A 49 15.74 -14.81 -28.82
C VAL A 49 17.11 -14.32 -28.37
N ALA A 50 17.47 -13.12 -28.78
CA ALA A 50 18.71 -12.49 -28.31
C ALA A 50 18.68 -12.26 -26.80
N ARG A 51 19.83 -12.41 -26.11
CA ARG A 51 19.95 -12.21 -24.67
C ARG A 51 19.52 -10.82 -24.21
N SER A 52 19.69 -9.78 -25.04
CA SER A 52 19.24 -8.42 -24.74
C SER A 52 17.73 -8.33 -24.59
N VAL A 53 16.96 -8.96 -25.51
CA VAL A 53 15.51 -9.01 -25.49
C VAL A 53 15.03 -9.79 -24.25
N LEU A 54 15.66 -10.95 -23.98
CA LEU A 54 15.35 -11.74 -22.79
C LEU A 54 15.59 -10.95 -21.49
N ARG A 55 16.75 -10.27 -21.37
CA ARG A 55 17.08 -9.47 -20.18
C ARG A 55 16.11 -8.34 -19.95
N GLU A 56 15.61 -7.71 -21.00
CA GLU A 56 14.59 -6.68 -20.88
C GLU A 56 13.28 -7.26 -20.34
N ALA A 57 12.81 -8.39 -20.87
CA ALA A 57 11.62 -9.07 -20.36
C ALA A 57 11.80 -9.51 -18.89
N LEU A 58 12.93 -10.11 -18.54
CA LEU A 58 13.24 -10.49 -17.16
C LEU A 58 13.33 -9.27 -16.21
N SER A 59 13.86 -8.15 -16.70
CA SER A 59 13.91 -6.90 -15.93
C SER A 59 12.51 -6.39 -15.60
N ARG A 60 11.57 -6.46 -16.55
CA ARG A 60 10.17 -6.10 -16.32
C ARG A 60 9.51 -7.02 -15.30
N LEU A 61 9.71 -8.34 -15.41
CA LEU A 61 9.18 -9.31 -14.43
C LEU A 61 9.78 -9.11 -13.03
N LYS A 62 11.07 -8.73 -12.92
CA LYS A 62 11.71 -8.35 -11.65
C LYS A 62 11.09 -7.08 -11.08
N MET A 63 10.84 -6.09 -11.92
CA MET A 63 10.20 -4.84 -11.50
C MET A 63 8.78 -5.06 -11.00
N LEU A 64 8.05 -6.02 -11.56
CA LEU A 64 6.72 -6.44 -11.10
C LEU A 64 6.78 -7.36 -9.87
N GLY A 65 7.97 -7.75 -9.41
CA GLY A 65 8.12 -8.63 -8.26
C GLY A 65 7.74 -10.09 -8.52
N VAL A 66 7.55 -10.50 -9.78
CA VAL A 66 7.23 -11.89 -10.16
C VAL A 66 8.44 -12.81 -10.01
N ILE A 67 9.63 -12.28 -10.27
CA ILE A 67 10.90 -13.00 -10.14
C ILE A 67 11.94 -12.15 -9.40
N GLU A 68 12.88 -12.80 -8.74
CA GLU A 68 14.07 -12.16 -8.17
C GLU A 68 15.33 -12.96 -8.49
N THR A 69 16.48 -12.30 -8.46
CA THR A 69 17.78 -12.98 -8.58
C THR A 69 18.44 -13.08 -7.23
N ARG A 70 18.74 -14.30 -6.78
CA ARG A 70 19.46 -14.55 -5.53
C ARG A 70 20.86 -15.10 -5.84
N THR A 71 21.85 -14.58 -5.12
CA THR A 71 23.24 -15.08 -5.20
C THR A 71 23.26 -16.58 -4.94
N ARG A 72 23.94 -17.33 -5.80
CA ARG A 72 24.09 -18.81 -5.78
C ARG A 72 22.81 -19.62 -6.06
N LYS A 73 21.62 -19.03 -6.08
CA LYS A 73 20.35 -19.73 -6.37
C LYS A 73 19.81 -19.46 -7.77
N GLY A 74 20.31 -18.39 -8.44
CA GLY A 74 19.80 -17.98 -9.74
C GLY A 74 18.50 -17.16 -9.65
N MET A 75 17.68 -17.25 -10.69
CA MET A 75 16.38 -16.60 -10.74
C MET A 75 15.33 -17.49 -10.06
N ILE A 76 14.60 -16.92 -9.13
CA ILE A 76 13.53 -17.62 -8.41
C ILE A 76 12.20 -16.89 -8.57
N ILE A 77 11.12 -17.63 -8.52
CA ILE A 77 9.76 -17.10 -8.50
C ILE A 77 9.49 -16.50 -7.13
N LYS A 78 8.90 -15.33 -7.12
CA LYS A 78 8.49 -14.60 -5.92
C LYS A 78 6.97 -14.39 -5.95
N GLU A 79 6.33 -14.34 -4.80
CA GLU A 79 4.95 -13.84 -4.71
C GLU A 79 4.93 -12.36 -5.12
N PRO A 80 4.20 -12.00 -6.19
CA PRO A 80 4.14 -10.62 -6.63
C PRO A 80 3.52 -9.74 -5.54
N SER A 81 4.21 -8.69 -5.14
CA SER A 81 3.60 -7.67 -4.31
C SER A 81 2.66 -6.80 -5.15
N LEU A 82 1.40 -6.74 -4.76
CA LEU A 82 0.39 -5.91 -5.43
C LEU A 82 0.78 -4.42 -5.44
N PHE A 83 1.60 -4.00 -4.48
CA PHE A 83 1.89 -2.60 -4.23
C PHE A 83 3.36 -2.20 -4.49
N GLU A 84 4.24 -3.11 -4.92
CA GLU A 84 5.64 -2.81 -5.17
C GLU A 84 5.84 -1.67 -6.21
N PRO A 85 5.08 -1.61 -7.32
CA PRO A 85 5.14 -0.48 -8.23
C PRO A 85 4.74 0.85 -7.59
N LEU A 86 3.71 0.84 -6.73
CA LEU A 86 3.25 2.03 -6.00
C LEU A 86 4.33 2.52 -5.02
N LYS A 87 4.98 1.60 -4.31
CA LYS A 87 6.10 1.93 -3.42
C LYS A 87 7.20 2.70 -4.14
N LYS A 88 7.61 2.22 -5.31
CA LYS A 88 8.64 2.89 -6.13
C LYS A 88 8.22 4.30 -6.55
N ILE A 89 6.96 4.49 -6.97
CA ILE A 89 6.43 5.80 -7.35
C ILE A 89 6.47 6.77 -6.17
N ILE A 90 6.12 6.29 -4.97
CA ILE A 90 6.17 7.10 -3.73
C ILE A 90 7.61 7.46 -3.38
N GLU A 91 8.54 6.51 -3.43
CA GLU A 91 9.97 6.73 -3.16
C GLU A 91 10.60 7.76 -4.13
N MET A 92 10.15 7.80 -5.37
CA MET A 92 10.60 8.80 -6.36
C MET A 92 10.10 10.22 -6.08
N ASN A 93 9.15 10.39 -5.15
CA ASN A 93 8.56 11.68 -4.76
C ASN A 93 8.05 12.54 -5.95
N ILE A 94 7.45 11.88 -6.95
CA ILE A 94 6.94 12.50 -8.18
C ILE A 94 5.42 12.70 -8.17
N LEU A 95 4.75 12.35 -7.08
CA LEU A 95 3.32 12.48 -6.97
C LEU A 95 2.90 13.94 -6.85
N SER A 96 1.86 14.32 -7.60
CA SER A 96 1.25 15.63 -7.46
C SER A 96 0.51 15.76 -6.11
N ASP A 97 0.28 17.01 -5.67
CA ASP A 97 -0.52 17.29 -4.47
C ASP A 97 -1.91 16.64 -4.54
N LYS A 98 -2.51 16.62 -5.74
CA LYS A 98 -3.79 15.97 -5.98
C LYS A 98 -3.70 14.47 -5.74
N ALA A 99 -2.72 13.77 -6.34
CA ALA A 99 -2.55 12.33 -6.16
C ALA A 99 -2.31 11.97 -4.68
N MET A 100 -1.50 12.75 -3.97
CA MET A 100 -1.29 12.58 -2.53
C MET A 100 -2.59 12.71 -1.73
N THR A 101 -3.42 13.71 -2.06
CA THR A 101 -4.72 13.92 -1.41
C THR A 101 -5.68 12.75 -1.71
N GLU A 102 -5.68 12.22 -2.93
CA GLU A 102 -6.50 11.06 -3.32
C GLU A 102 -6.08 9.79 -2.56
N ILE A 103 -4.77 9.56 -2.36
CA ILE A 103 -4.28 8.42 -1.56
C ILE A 103 -4.65 8.57 -0.08
N LEU A 104 -4.62 9.79 0.46
CA LEU A 104 -5.13 10.04 1.81
C LEU A 104 -6.62 9.68 1.93
N GLY A 105 -7.43 10.03 0.92
CA GLY A 105 -8.84 9.64 0.82
C GLY A 105 -9.02 8.12 0.76
N LEU A 106 -8.17 7.43 0.01
CA LEU A 106 -8.18 5.96 -0.07
C LEU A 106 -7.85 5.32 1.29
N ARG A 107 -6.86 5.83 2.02
CA ARG A 107 -6.58 5.40 3.41
C ARG A 107 -7.82 5.48 4.28
N ILE A 108 -8.48 6.64 4.29
CA ILE A 108 -9.69 6.86 5.11
C ILE A 108 -10.79 5.86 4.74
N ALA A 109 -11.03 5.64 3.44
CA ALA A 109 -12.03 4.69 2.98
C ALA A 109 -11.73 3.25 3.41
N LEU A 110 -10.45 2.83 3.32
CA LEU A 110 -10.02 1.50 3.74
C LEU A 110 -10.14 1.33 5.26
N GLU A 111 -9.69 2.29 6.06
CA GLU A 111 -9.73 2.18 7.51
C GLU A 111 -11.17 2.15 8.06
N LEU A 112 -12.08 2.90 7.45
CA LEU A 112 -13.50 2.81 7.80
C LEU A 112 -14.14 1.49 7.33
N GLY A 113 -13.70 0.98 6.17
CA GLY A 113 -14.17 -0.29 5.63
C GLY A 113 -13.76 -1.51 6.45
N MET A 114 -12.55 -1.48 7.06
CA MET A 114 -12.02 -2.62 7.80
C MET A 114 -12.51 -2.71 9.27
N VAL A 115 -13.41 -1.83 9.72
CA VAL A 115 -13.90 -1.82 11.11
C VAL A 115 -14.54 -3.16 11.51
N ASP A 116 -15.31 -3.77 10.62
CA ASP A 116 -15.94 -5.06 10.88
C ASP A 116 -14.89 -6.16 11.07
N ASP A 117 -13.89 -6.22 10.18
CA ASP A 117 -12.77 -7.18 10.27
C ASP A 117 -11.96 -6.98 11.56
N ILE A 118 -11.71 -5.74 11.98
CA ILE A 118 -11.03 -5.44 13.24
C ILE A 118 -11.80 -6.03 14.41
N PHE A 119 -13.12 -5.81 14.48
CA PHE A 119 -13.93 -6.28 15.61
C PHE A 119 -14.14 -7.80 15.60
N GLU A 120 -14.05 -8.44 14.44
CA GLU A 120 -14.07 -9.90 14.34
C GLU A 120 -12.78 -10.54 14.87
N HIS A 121 -11.62 -9.91 14.65
CA HIS A 121 -10.32 -10.51 14.95
C HIS A 121 -9.59 -9.92 16.16
N VAL A 122 -10.09 -8.80 16.76
CA VAL A 122 -9.42 -8.17 17.89
C VAL A 122 -9.48 -9.06 19.13
N THR A 123 -8.31 -9.33 19.73
CA THR A 123 -8.13 -10.10 20.96
C THR A 123 -7.70 -9.19 22.11
N ASP A 124 -7.76 -9.72 23.35
CA ASP A 124 -7.27 -8.97 24.52
C ASP A 124 -5.76 -8.68 24.44
N ARG A 125 -4.98 -9.59 23.85
CA ARG A 125 -3.56 -9.36 23.55
C ARG A 125 -3.37 -8.16 22.61
N HIS A 126 -4.17 -8.04 21.56
CA HIS A 126 -4.13 -6.87 20.66
C HIS A 126 -4.45 -5.58 21.39
N ILE A 127 -5.42 -5.61 22.31
CA ILE A 127 -5.77 -4.45 23.16
C ILE A 127 -4.62 -4.06 24.10
N GLU A 128 -3.91 -5.03 24.68
CA GLU A 128 -2.72 -4.77 25.49
C GLU A 128 -1.59 -4.13 24.67
N GLU A 129 -1.35 -4.62 23.45
CA GLU A 129 -0.34 -4.09 22.54
C GLU A 129 -0.70 -2.65 22.13
N LEU A 130 -1.95 -2.39 21.72
CA LEU A 130 -2.44 -1.04 21.42
C LEU A 130 -2.37 -0.10 22.65
N THR A 131 -2.63 -0.62 23.85
CA THR A 131 -2.50 0.17 25.09
C THR A 131 -1.05 0.60 25.32
N ARG A 132 -0.07 -0.28 25.07
CA ARG A 132 1.35 0.08 25.14
C ARG A 132 1.74 1.14 24.11
N ILE A 133 1.28 0.99 22.85
CA ILE A 133 1.53 1.95 21.78
C ILE A 133 1.00 3.34 22.18
N VAL A 134 -0.25 3.43 22.64
CA VAL A 134 -0.86 4.72 23.04
C VAL A 134 -0.11 5.36 24.22
N ASN A 135 0.30 4.58 25.22
CA ASN A 135 1.01 5.08 26.39
C ASN A 135 2.43 5.59 26.04
N VAL A 136 3.15 4.88 25.16
CA VAL A 136 4.49 5.29 24.69
C VAL A 136 4.38 6.56 23.83
N GLY A 137 3.39 6.64 22.96
CA GLY A 137 3.14 7.81 22.11
C GLY A 137 2.83 9.07 22.90
N ALA A 138 2.15 8.95 24.02
CA ALA A 138 1.89 10.09 24.91
C ALA A 138 3.18 10.72 25.50
N VAL A 139 4.27 9.96 25.53
CA VAL A 139 5.56 10.39 26.08
C VAL A 139 6.53 10.88 24.99
N LEU A 140 6.54 10.23 23.80
CA LEU A 140 7.59 10.46 22.81
C LEU A 140 7.21 11.45 21.70
N SER A 141 6.14 11.25 21.00
CA SER A 141 5.54 12.18 20.02
C SER A 141 4.29 11.59 19.38
N ASP A 142 3.38 12.45 18.92
CA ASP A 142 2.15 12.04 18.21
C ASP A 142 2.42 11.25 16.90
N ASN A 143 3.54 11.51 16.22
CA ASN A 143 3.83 10.88 14.93
C ASN A 143 4.18 9.39 15.04
N VAL A 144 4.95 8.98 16.05
CA VAL A 144 5.27 7.56 16.30
C VAL A 144 3.99 6.79 16.64
N ASN A 145 3.15 7.40 17.47
CA ASN A 145 1.87 6.84 17.87
C ASN A 145 0.90 6.65 16.70
N GLU A 146 0.85 7.60 15.78
CA GLU A 146 0.02 7.52 14.55
C GLU A 146 0.35 6.26 13.74
N PHE A 147 1.63 6.05 13.44
CA PHE A 147 2.05 4.91 12.63
C PHE A 147 1.74 3.58 13.31
N GLU A 148 2.25 3.40 14.51
CA GLU A 148 2.16 2.13 15.21
C GLU A 148 0.72 1.73 15.52
N PHE A 149 -0.13 2.71 15.91
CA PHE A 149 -1.53 2.45 16.20
C PHE A 149 -2.29 1.98 14.97
N HIS A 150 -2.22 2.74 13.86
CA HIS A 150 -2.90 2.36 12.63
C HIS A 150 -2.32 1.08 12.04
N SER A 151 -0.99 0.88 12.04
CA SER A 151 -0.37 -0.37 11.58
C SER A 151 -0.91 -1.58 12.33
N LYS A 152 -1.13 -1.43 13.64
CA LYS A 152 -1.71 -2.50 14.44
C LYS A 152 -3.17 -2.79 14.08
N LEU A 153 -3.96 -1.77 13.75
CA LEU A 153 -5.32 -1.97 13.24
C LEU A 153 -5.33 -2.79 11.94
N TYR A 154 -4.45 -2.47 10.99
CA TYR A 154 -4.30 -3.24 9.76
C TYR A 154 -3.84 -4.69 10.01
N GLU A 155 -2.91 -4.90 10.96
CA GLU A 155 -2.46 -6.24 11.35
C GLU A 155 -3.61 -7.08 11.92
N ILE A 156 -4.46 -6.49 12.77
CA ILE A 156 -5.60 -7.16 13.41
C ILE A 156 -6.57 -7.74 12.38
N THR A 157 -6.75 -7.11 11.23
CA THR A 157 -7.64 -7.64 10.17
C THR A 157 -7.19 -9.00 9.63
N GLY A 158 -5.93 -9.41 9.83
CA GLY A 158 -5.35 -10.62 9.23
C GLY A 158 -5.13 -10.53 7.72
N ASN A 159 -5.45 -9.41 7.08
CA ASN A 159 -5.32 -9.23 5.63
C ASN A 159 -3.95 -8.67 5.26
N ASN A 160 -3.08 -9.53 4.73
CA ASN A 160 -1.72 -9.16 4.33
C ASN A 160 -1.65 -8.08 3.24
N ALA A 161 -2.65 -8.00 2.35
CA ALA A 161 -2.69 -6.97 1.32
C ALA A 161 -2.95 -5.59 1.92
N LEU A 162 -3.88 -5.49 2.88
CA LEU A 162 -4.14 -4.26 3.65
C LEU A 162 -2.89 -3.82 4.41
N ARG A 163 -2.21 -4.74 5.09
CA ARG A 163 -0.96 -4.47 5.80
C ARG A 163 0.13 -3.95 4.87
N SER A 164 0.36 -4.63 3.74
CA SER A 164 1.35 -4.20 2.74
C SER A 164 1.02 -2.82 2.16
N PHE A 165 -0.25 -2.52 1.93
CA PHE A 165 -0.69 -1.19 1.49
C PHE A 165 -0.34 -0.12 2.54
N GLN A 166 -0.65 -0.37 3.81
CA GLN A 166 -0.38 0.56 4.90
C GLN A 166 1.12 0.88 5.03
N GLU A 167 1.99 -0.15 5.00
CA GLU A 167 3.44 0.01 5.09
C GLU A 167 4.00 0.93 3.98
N ILE A 168 3.37 0.91 2.80
CA ILE A 168 3.80 1.69 1.65
C ILE A 168 3.29 3.13 1.70
N ILE A 169 2.04 3.34 2.12
CA ILE A 169 1.47 4.69 2.12
C ILE A 169 1.89 5.52 3.33
N TYR A 170 2.33 4.90 4.41
CA TYR A 170 2.64 5.61 5.64
C TYR A 170 3.71 6.71 5.47
N PRO A 171 4.88 6.46 4.83
CA PRO A 171 5.88 7.50 4.61
C PRO A 171 5.31 8.70 3.85
N MET A 172 4.33 8.46 2.99
CA MET A 172 3.64 9.51 2.25
C MET A 172 2.66 10.29 3.15
N ILE A 173 1.97 9.64 4.08
CA ILE A 173 1.10 10.32 5.04
C ILE A 173 1.91 11.27 5.92
N ASP A 174 3.07 10.83 6.41
CA ASP A 174 3.98 11.67 7.19
C ASP A 174 4.51 12.86 6.36
N PHE A 175 4.88 12.62 5.10
CA PHE A 175 5.25 13.68 4.17
C PHE A 175 4.10 14.67 3.93
N ILE A 176 2.85 14.19 3.74
CA ILE A 176 1.66 15.06 3.57
C ILE A 176 1.45 15.91 4.81
N LYS A 177 1.53 15.34 6.02
CA LYS A 177 1.40 16.07 7.28
C LYS A 177 2.44 17.19 7.39
N SER A 178 3.69 16.89 7.09
CA SER A 178 4.78 17.86 7.09
C SER A 178 4.58 18.95 6.04
N LYS A 179 4.33 18.56 4.80
CA LYS A 179 4.16 19.50 3.66
C LYS A 179 3.00 20.45 3.84
N PHE A 180 1.89 20.00 4.42
CA PHE A 180 0.67 20.79 4.59
C PHE A 180 0.41 21.20 6.03
N GLU A 181 1.42 21.19 6.89
CA GLU A 181 1.32 21.53 8.30
C GLU A 181 0.60 22.88 8.52
N VAL A 182 0.94 23.91 7.73
CA VAL A 182 0.32 25.25 7.79
C VAL A 182 -1.17 25.19 7.51
N SER A 183 -1.61 24.30 6.62
CA SER A 183 -3.04 24.11 6.29
C SER A 183 -3.79 23.34 7.36
N PHE A 184 -3.13 22.36 8.02
CA PHE A 184 -3.74 21.58 9.09
C PHE A 184 -3.90 22.37 10.41
N LYS A 185 -2.97 23.25 10.75
CA LYS A 185 -2.99 24.03 12.01
C LYS A 185 -4.33 24.74 12.29
N PRO A 186 -4.90 25.55 11.35
CA PRO A 186 -6.17 26.22 11.61
C PRO A 186 -7.35 25.25 11.70
N ILE A 187 -7.33 24.12 10.98
CA ILE A 187 -8.36 23.10 11.04
C ILE A 187 -8.34 22.43 12.42
N ASN A 188 -7.15 21.97 12.86
CA ASN A 188 -6.97 21.35 14.17
C ASN A 188 -7.40 22.27 15.32
N ARG A 189 -7.05 23.59 15.24
CA ARG A 189 -7.47 24.57 16.25
C ARG A 189 -8.99 24.64 16.34
N LYS A 190 -9.68 24.80 15.20
CA LYS A 190 -11.15 24.86 15.16
C LYS A 190 -11.81 23.57 15.69
N LEU A 191 -11.25 22.42 15.35
CA LEU A 191 -11.76 21.13 15.85
C LEU A 191 -11.55 20.99 17.36
N LYS A 192 -10.40 21.43 17.87
CA LYS A 192 -10.11 21.45 19.31
C LYS A 192 -11.06 22.38 20.07
N GLU A 193 -11.30 23.59 19.58
CA GLU A 193 -12.25 24.54 20.16
C GLU A 193 -13.68 23.99 20.23
N LYS A 194 -14.05 23.12 19.28
CA LYS A 194 -15.37 22.47 19.23
C LYS A 194 -15.44 21.14 19.98
N GLY A 195 -14.34 20.68 20.59
CA GLY A 195 -14.29 19.38 21.27
C GLY A 195 -14.46 18.18 20.31
N LEU A 196 -14.07 18.34 19.03
CA LEU A 196 -14.21 17.32 17.97
C LEU A 196 -12.93 16.56 17.67
N ILE A 197 -11.84 16.82 18.38
CA ILE A 197 -10.61 16.04 18.25
C ILE A 197 -10.82 14.67 18.90
N VAL A 198 -10.60 13.64 18.13
CA VAL A 198 -10.56 12.24 18.58
C VAL A 198 -9.14 11.74 18.55
N THR A 199 -8.66 11.24 19.68
CA THR A 199 -7.31 10.70 19.85
C THR A 199 -7.28 9.19 19.67
N HIS A 200 -6.10 8.59 19.56
CA HIS A 200 -5.94 7.13 19.58
C HIS A 200 -6.37 6.52 20.92
N SER A 201 -6.27 7.27 22.03
CA SER A 201 -6.79 6.84 23.35
C SER A 201 -8.31 6.71 23.34
N ASP A 202 -9.01 7.63 22.64
CA ASP A 202 -10.47 7.55 22.51
C ASP A 202 -10.85 6.32 21.68
N LEU A 203 -10.19 6.09 20.54
CA LEU A 203 -10.42 4.90 19.71
C LEU A 203 -10.16 3.61 20.49
N LEU A 204 -9.05 3.55 21.22
CA LEU A 204 -8.70 2.39 22.06
C LEU A 204 -9.79 2.11 23.12
N THR A 205 -10.43 3.14 23.65
CA THR A 205 -11.51 3.00 24.63
C THR A 205 -12.67 2.20 24.05
N TYR A 206 -13.11 2.50 22.83
CA TYR A 206 -14.18 1.74 22.17
C TYR A 206 -13.77 0.30 21.84
N LEU A 207 -12.51 0.05 21.50
CA LEU A 207 -12.00 -1.32 21.31
C LEU A 207 -12.04 -2.12 22.62
N LYS A 208 -11.65 -1.51 23.76
CA LYS A 208 -11.70 -2.13 25.10
C LYS A 208 -13.12 -2.52 25.51
N PHE A 209 -14.07 -1.67 25.22
CA PHE A 209 -15.49 -1.92 25.52
C PHE A 209 -16.22 -2.77 24.46
N ARG A 210 -15.52 -3.18 23.38
CA ARG A 210 -16.12 -3.91 22.26
C ARG A 210 -17.28 -3.16 21.61
N ASP A 211 -17.28 -1.82 21.69
CA ASP A 211 -18.29 -0.96 21.06
C ASP A 211 -17.89 -0.62 19.61
N LYS A 212 -18.34 -1.47 18.69
CA LYS A 212 -18.04 -1.33 17.25
C LYS A 212 -18.62 -0.04 16.66
N GLU A 213 -19.85 0.30 16.99
CA GLU A 213 -20.50 1.49 16.45
C GLU A 213 -19.91 2.78 17.01
N GLY A 214 -19.54 2.78 18.28
CA GLY A 214 -18.81 3.88 18.90
C GLY A 214 -17.43 4.07 18.26
N PHE A 215 -16.72 2.97 18.01
CA PHE A 215 -15.43 2.99 17.33
C PHE A 215 -15.55 3.57 15.91
N ARG A 216 -16.51 3.11 15.10
CA ARG A 216 -16.76 3.59 13.74
C ARG A 216 -16.99 5.10 13.71
N ARG A 217 -17.90 5.61 14.54
CA ARG A 217 -18.17 7.06 14.66
C ARG A 217 -16.94 7.85 15.10
N SER A 218 -16.20 7.31 16.07
CA SER A 218 -14.98 7.94 16.55
C SER A 218 -13.88 7.97 15.49
N LEU A 219 -13.73 6.90 14.72
CA LEU A 219 -12.75 6.84 13.60
C LEU A 219 -13.12 7.83 12.49
N GLU A 220 -14.40 8.01 12.16
CA GLU A 220 -14.87 9.06 11.26
C GLU A 220 -14.47 10.47 11.72
N ASN A 221 -14.63 10.74 13.01
CA ASN A 221 -14.24 12.01 13.62
C ASN A 221 -12.73 12.16 13.72
N HIS A 222 -12.00 11.08 13.97
CA HIS A 222 -10.53 11.07 13.95
C HIS A 222 -9.97 11.54 12.59
N PHE A 223 -10.62 11.16 11.50
CA PHE A 223 -10.25 11.59 10.15
C PHE A 223 -10.86 12.93 9.70
N LEU A 224 -11.63 13.60 10.54
CA LEU A 224 -12.33 14.84 10.16
C LEU A 224 -11.37 15.93 9.69
N VAL A 225 -10.18 16.05 10.30
CA VAL A 225 -9.15 17.02 9.89
C VAL A 225 -8.74 16.82 8.44
N TYR A 226 -8.54 15.58 8.03
CA TYR A 226 -8.13 15.24 6.66
C TYR A 226 -9.27 15.46 5.66
N ARG A 227 -10.50 15.12 6.03
CA ARG A 227 -11.69 15.34 5.18
C ARG A 227 -11.92 16.84 4.93
N ILE A 228 -11.80 17.68 5.96
CA ILE A 228 -11.92 19.15 5.80
C ILE A 228 -10.79 19.68 4.90
N PHE A 229 -9.57 19.20 5.10
CA PHE A 229 -8.43 19.57 4.26
C PHE A 229 -8.64 19.21 2.79
N MET A 230 -9.10 18.00 2.50
CA MET A 230 -9.37 17.54 1.13
C MET A 230 -10.48 18.37 0.47
N ASN A 231 -11.59 18.62 1.15
CA ASN A 231 -12.73 19.38 0.62
C ASN A 231 -12.38 20.85 0.34
N GLY A 232 -11.43 21.43 1.06
CA GLY A 232 -10.96 22.80 0.83
C GLY A 232 -10.01 22.95 -0.37
N ARG A 233 -9.65 21.84 -1.04
CA ARG A 233 -8.75 21.79 -2.20
C ARG A 233 -9.41 21.29 -3.50
N SER A 234 -10.69 20.90 -3.43
CA SER A 234 -11.50 20.45 -4.57
C SER A 234 -11.95 21.61 -5.44
#